data_ed1bc7af1fab38ff3ef6b1dd44972d2a
#
_entry.id   ed1bc7af1fab38ff3ef6b1dd44972d2a
#
_cell.length_a   1.000
_cell.length_b   1.000
_cell.length_c   1.000
_cell.angle_alpha   90.00
_cell.angle_beta   90.00
_cell.angle_gamma   90.00
#
_symmetry.space_group_name_H-M   'P 1'
#
loop_
_entity.id
_entity.type
_entity.pdbx_description
1 polymer ?
#
loop_
_entity_poly.entity_id
_entity_poly.type
_entity_poly.pdbx_seq_one_letter_code
_entity_poly.pdbx_strand_id
1 'polypeptide(L)'
;DEDITKLLDGNENLSVTKAAVFCAMDYLDEYRKSTGSAENMRSQIQDYIADAARAKLAEDKTKAENEVLRREAAALREQLEKMRNKEARREERAAQQAAENGQAAPAAENKG
;
A
#
# COMPACT_ATOMS: atom_id res chain seq x y z
N ASP A 1 19.57 -41.08 35.78
CA ASP A 1 18.62 -40.13 35.26
C ASP A 1 17.26 -40.22 35.90
N GLU A 2 16.70 -39.08 36.28
CA GLU A 2 15.40 -38.99 36.95
C GLU A 2 14.28 -39.55 36.09
N ASP A 3 14.30 -39.33 34.77
CA ASP A 3 13.25 -39.82 33.86
C ASP A 3 13.25 -41.33 33.71
N ILE A 4 14.44 -41.95 33.66
CA ILE A 4 14.59 -43.41 33.64
C ILE A 4 14.15 -43.99 34.98
N THR A 5 14.48 -43.35 36.10
CA THR A 5 14.08 -43.76 37.42
C THR A 5 12.56 -43.70 37.60
N LYS A 6 11.92 -42.63 37.11
CA LYS A 6 10.44 -42.50 37.13
C LYS A 6 9.74 -43.59 36.33
N LEU A 7 10.25 -43.94 35.14
CA LEU A 7 9.74 -45.04 34.32
C LEU A 7 9.91 -46.39 35.00
N LEU A 8 11.04 -46.63 35.63
CA LEU A 8 11.29 -47.85 36.38
C LEU A 8 10.42 -47.97 37.61
N ASP A 9 10.20 -46.89 38.36
CA ASP A 9 9.34 -46.86 39.54
C ASP A 9 7.85 -47.07 39.18
N GLY A 10 7.42 -46.63 38.02
CA GLY A 10 6.06 -46.79 37.52
C GLY A 10 5.76 -48.17 36.91
N ASN A 11 6.78 -48.94 36.53
CA ASN A 11 6.66 -50.22 35.84
C ASN A 11 7.76 -51.20 36.28
N GLU A 12 7.42 -52.14 37.20
CA GLU A 12 8.35 -53.13 37.73
C GLU A 12 8.91 -54.11 36.65
N ASN A 13 8.23 -54.27 35.51
CA ASN A 13 8.61 -55.18 34.44
C ASN A 13 9.53 -54.54 33.37
N LEU A 14 9.81 -53.23 33.45
CA LEU A 14 10.67 -52.56 32.54
C LEU A 14 12.14 -52.69 32.91
N SER A 15 12.96 -53.17 31.99
CA SER A 15 14.42 -53.12 32.13
C SER A 15 14.98 -51.70 31.96
N VAL A 16 16.13 -51.44 32.53
CA VAL A 16 16.83 -50.14 32.39
C VAL A 16 17.04 -49.80 30.90
N THR A 17 17.36 -50.79 30.11
CA THR A 17 17.55 -50.64 28.66
C THR A 17 16.28 -50.16 27.94
N LYS A 18 15.12 -50.78 28.23
CA LYS A 18 13.84 -50.39 27.68
C LYS A 18 13.43 -48.98 28.13
N ALA A 19 13.61 -48.65 29.40
CA ALA A 19 13.33 -47.32 29.92
C ALA A 19 14.19 -46.26 29.25
N ALA A 20 15.48 -46.53 29.04
CA ALA A 20 16.37 -45.62 28.31
C ALA A 20 15.95 -45.43 26.84
N VAL A 21 15.51 -46.48 26.17
CA VAL A 21 15.00 -46.39 24.78
C VAL A 21 13.74 -45.53 24.72
N PHE A 22 12.78 -45.76 25.63
CA PHE A 22 11.56 -44.93 25.68
C PHE A 22 11.87 -43.45 25.92
N CYS A 23 12.76 -43.13 26.85
CA CYS A 23 13.19 -41.75 27.09
C CYS A 23 13.88 -41.14 25.84
N ALA A 24 14.73 -41.91 25.18
CA ALA A 24 15.39 -41.47 23.96
C ALA A 24 14.37 -41.18 22.82
N MET A 25 13.34 -42.00 22.68
CA MET A 25 12.26 -41.79 21.72
C MET A 25 11.45 -40.52 22.01
N ASP A 26 11.12 -40.30 23.29
CA ASP A 26 10.41 -39.08 23.70
C ASP A 26 11.22 -37.82 23.41
N TYR A 27 12.50 -37.80 23.72
CA TYR A 27 13.39 -36.69 23.40
C TYR A 27 13.53 -36.46 21.88
N LEU A 28 13.57 -37.54 21.11
CA LEU A 28 13.59 -37.45 19.66
C LEU A 28 12.31 -36.82 19.10
N ASP A 29 11.15 -37.22 19.62
CA ASP A 29 9.85 -36.66 19.22
C ASP A 29 9.74 -35.18 19.57
N GLU A 30 10.17 -34.78 20.76
CA GLU A 30 10.22 -33.37 21.17
C GLU A 30 11.17 -32.57 20.25
N TYR A 31 12.31 -33.11 19.94
CA TYR A 31 13.27 -32.49 19.01
C TYR A 31 12.66 -32.29 17.62
N ARG A 32 11.99 -33.31 17.08
CA ARG A 32 11.31 -33.21 15.78
C ARG A 32 10.19 -32.17 15.79
N LYS A 33 9.38 -32.12 16.85
CA LYS A 33 8.34 -31.09 16.99
C LYS A 33 8.93 -29.69 17.06
N SER A 34 10.01 -29.52 17.83
CA SER A 34 10.70 -28.25 17.96
C SER A 34 11.32 -27.78 16.64
N THR A 35 11.99 -28.67 15.90
CA THR A 35 12.55 -28.33 14.57
C THR A 35 11.47 -28.02 13.55
N GLY A 36 10.38 -28.80 13.52
CA GLY A 36 9.23 -28.52 12.65
C GLY A 36 8.58 -27.17 12.95
N SER A 37 8.43 -26.83 14.22
CA SER A 37 7.92 -25.53 14.64
C SER A 37 8.86 -24.38 14.23
N ALA A 38 10.18 -24.55 14.38
CA ALA A 38 11.16 -23.58 13.96
C ALA A 38 11.16 -23.35 12.44
N GLU A 39 11.03 -24.41 11.67
CA GLU A 39 10.91 -24.33 10.20
C GLU A 39 9.63 -23.61 9.76
N ASN A 40 8.49 -23.91 10.42
CA ASN A 40 7.24 -23.21 10.17
C ASN A 40 7.34 -21.72 10.48
N MET A 41 7.98 -21.35 11.60
CA MET A 41 8.21 -19.96 11.96
C MET A 41 9.10 -19.25 10.92
N ARG A 42 10.15 -19.90 10.45
CA ARG A 42 11.02 -19.35 9.39
C ARG A 42 10.24 -19.11 8.09
N SER A 43 9.43 -20.07 7.69
CA SER A 43 8.56 -19.96 6.51
C SER A 43 7.59 -18.79 6.65
N GLN A 44 6.93 -18.65 7.79
CA GLN A 44 6.03 -17.52 8.06
C GLN A 44 6.76 -16.18 8.04
N ILE A 45 7.95 -16.10 8.61
CA ILE A 45 8.76 -14.88 8.58
C ILE A 45 9.13 -14.51 7.16
N GLN A 46 9.52 -15.48 6.33
CA GLN A 46 9.81 -15.24 4.92
C GLN A 46 8.59 -14.73 4.15
N ASP A 47 7.42 -15.31 4.41
CA ASP A 47 6.15 -14.85 3.82
C ASP A 47 5.81 -13.43 4.25
N TYR A 48 5.96 -13.09 5.52
CA TYR A 48 5.75 -11.73 6.02
C TYR A 48 6.72 -10.72 5.39
N ILE A 49 7.99 -11.09 5.23
CA ILE A 49 8.99 -10.24 4.58
C ILE A 49 8.61 -10.00 3.11
N ALA A 50 8.21 -11.05 2.40
CA ALA A 50 7.76 -10.95 1.01
C ALA A 50 6.51 -10.06 0.87
N ASP A 51 5.53 -10.24 1.74
CA ASP A 51 4.31 -9.44 1.77
C ASP A 51 4.59 -7.98 2.11
N ALA A 52 5.45 -7.72 3.08
CA ALA A 52 5.89 -6.36 3.43
C ALA A 52 6.61 -5.67 2.27
N ALA A 53 7.46 -6.40 1.55
CA ALA A 53 8.15 -5.88 0.37
C ALA A 53 7.16 -5.54 -0.77
N ARG A 54 6.17 -6.39 -1.01
CA ARG A 54 5.11 -6.15 -1.99
C ARG A 54 4.25 -4.94 -1.60
N ALA A 55 3.87 -4.84 -0.34
CA ALA A 55 3.08 -3.72 0.17
C ALA A 55 3.84 -2.41 0.02
N LYS A 56 5.13 -2.37 0.32
CA LYS A 56 5.97 -1.20 0.13
C LYS A 56 6.10 -0.80 -1.33
N LEU A 57 6.29 -1.77 -2.21
CA LEU A 57 6.36 -1.52 -3.65
C LEU A 57 5.04 -0.92 -4.18
N ALA A 58 3.90 -1.44 -3.73
CA ALA A 58 2.58 -0.93 -4.07
C ALA A 58 2.38 0.50 -3.53
N GLU A 59 2.83 0.76 -2.31
CA GLU A 59 2.79 2.10 -1.72
C GLU A 59 3.62 3.11 -2.52
N ASP A 60 4.85 2.76 -2.86
CA ASP A 60 5.73 3.62 -3.65
C ASP A 60 5.15 3.89 -5.05
N LYS A 61 4.56 2.88 -5.67
CA LYS A 61 3.86 3.02 -6.94
C LYS A 61 2.68 3.99 -6.85
N THR A 62 1.83 3.82 -5.84
CA THR A 62 0.68 4.73 -5.63
C THR A 62 1.11 6.15 -5.29
N LYS A 63 2.19 6.33 -4.56
CA LYS A 63 2.77 7.66 -4.30
C LYS A 63 3.24 8.32 -5.59
N ALA A 64 3.96 7.59 -6.44
CA ALA A 64 4.42 8.10 -7.73
C ALA A 64 3.24 8.47 -8.66
N GLU A 65 2.21 7.62 -8.73
CA GLU A 65 1.00 7.91 -9.50
C GLU A 65 0.26 9.14 -8.95
N ASN A 66 0.16 9.28 -7.64
CA ASN A 66 -0.43 10.45 -7.00
C ASN A 66 0.33 11.75 -7.32
N GLU A 67 1.65 11.70 -7.33
CA GLU A 67 2.44 12.87 -7.71
C GLU A 67 2.20 13.27 -9.18
N VAL A 68 2.16 12.30 -10.08
CA VAL A 68 1.86 12.55 -11.50
C VAL A 68 0.47 13.18 -11.65
N LEU A 69 -0.55 12.59 -11.03
CA LEU A 69 -1.92 13.10 -11.06
C LEU A 69 -2.03 14.52 -10.47
N ARG A 70 -1.31 14.81 -9.41
CA ARG A 70 -1.27 16.17 -8.84
C ARG A 70 -0.65 17.17 -9.79
N ARG A 71 0.42 16.82 -10.49
CA ARG A 71 1.05 17.67 -11.50
C ARG A 71 0.12 17.92 -12.69
N GLU A 72 -0.54 16.88 -13.16
CA GLU A 72 -1.54 16.98 -14.24
C GLU A 72 -2.73 17.86 -13.81
N ALA A 73 -3.25 17.66 -12.62
CA ALA A 73 -4.34 18.48 -12.10
C ALA A 73 -3.93 19.95 -11.95
N ALA A 74 -2.71 20.22 -11.51
CA ALA A 74 -2.18 21.59 -11.44
C ALA A 74 -2.05 22.22 -12.83
N ALA A 75 -1.52 21.48 -13.81
CA ALA A 75 -1.40 21.94 -15.19
C ALA A 75 -2.76 22.24 -15.83
N LEU A 76 -3.74 21.36 -15.60
CA LEU A 76 -5.10 21.56 -16.10
C LEU A 76 -5.78 22.78 -15.45
N ARG A 77 -5.59 23.00 -14.17
CA ARG A 77 -6.11 24.20 -13.48
C ARG A 77 -5.51 25.48 -14.06
N GLU A 78 -4.21 25.48 -14.30
CA GLU A 78 -3.55 26.61 -14.94
C GLU A 78 -4.07 26.88 -16.35
N GLN A 79 -4.30 25.82 -17.14
CA GLN A 79 -4.89 25.96 -18.47
C GLN A 79 -6.31 26.52 -18.41
N LEU A 80 -7.13 26.02 -17.50
CA LEU A 80 -8.49 26.52 -17.29
C LEU A 80 -8.49 28.00 -16.89
N GLU A 81 -7.60 28.40 -16.00
CA GLU A 81 -7.47 29.79 -15.60
C GLU A 81 -7.07 30.69 -16.77
N LYS A 82 -6.11 30.25 -17.60
CA LYS A 82 -5.71 30.97 -18.83
C LYS A 82 -6.87 31.08 -19.79
N MET A 83 -7.66 30.03 -19.96
CA MET A 83 -8.84 30.05 -20.83
C MET A 83 -9.92 31.01 -20.30
N ARG A 84 -10.24 30.92 -19.01
CA ARG A 84 -11.17 31.86 -18.38
C ARG A 84 -10.76 33.31 -18.53
N ASN A 85 -9.48 33.60 -18.34
CA ASN A 85 -8.96 34.95 -18.50
C ASN A 85 -9.04 35.42 -19.96
N LYS A 86 -8.81 34.53 -20.92
CA LYS A 86 -8.99 34.87 -22.35
C LYS A 86 -10.45 35.14 -22.70
N GLU A 87 -11.37 34.34 -22.17
CA GLU A 87 -12.80 34.54 -22.38
C GLU A 87 -13.25 35.86 -21.76
N ALA A 88 -12.87 36.11 -20.51
CA ALA A 88 -13.16 37.38 -19.84
C ALA A 88 -12.67 38.62 -20.67
N ARG A 89 -11.44 38.54 -21.18
CA ARG A 89 -10.90 39.60 -22.04
C ARG A 89 -11.66 39.73 -23.37
N ARG A 90 -12.13 38.63 -23.96
CA ARG A 90 -12.95 38.65 -25.17
C ARG A 90 -14.30 39.28 -24.90
N GLU A 91 -14.93 38.96 -23.79
CA GLU A 91 -16.20 39.53 -23.36
C GLU A 91 -16.05 41.04 -23.11
N GLU A 92 -15.01 41.48 -22.42
CA GLU A 92 -14.72 42.89 -22.19
C GLU A 92 -14.51 43.65 -23.51
N ARG A 93 -13.74 43.07 -24.44
CA ARG A 93 -13.54 43.68 -25.79
C ARG A 93 -14.84 43.73 -26.59
N ALA A 94 -15.63 42.66 -26.53
CA ALA A 94 -16.93 42.62 -27.20
C ALA A 94 -17.91 43.65 -26.59
N ALA A 95 -17.93 43.79 -25.26
CA ALA A 95 -18.73 44.82 -24.59
C ALA A 95 -18.26 46.22 -24.92
N GLN A 96 -16.97 46.46 -24.99
CA GLN A 96 -16.42 47.77 -25.42
C GLN A 96 -16.76 48.09 -26.86
N GLN A 97 -16.63 47.15 -27.79
CA GLN A 97 -17.02 47.32 -29.18
C GLN A 97 -18.52 47.55 -29.34
N ALA A 98 -19.35 46.83 -28.61
CA ALA A 98 -20.79 47.04 -28.61
C ALA A 98 -21.16 48.44 -28.06
N ALA A 99 -20.48 48.92 -27.04
CA ALA A 99 -20.67 50.26 -26.49
C ALA A 99 -20.24 51.34 -27.47
N GLU A 100 -19.11 51.17 -28.14
CA GLU A 100 -18.63 52.11 -29.18
C GLU A 100 -19.55 52.09 -30.40
N ASN A 101 -20.00 50.94 -30.86
CA ASN A 101 -20.96 50.83 -31.96
C ASN A 101 -22.32 51.39 -31.58
N GLY A 102 -22.77 51.22 -30.34
CA GLY A 102 -24.02 51.78 -29.84
C GLY A 102 -23.99 53.32 -29.73
N GLN A 103 -22.83 53.91 -29.46
CA GLN A 103 -22.66 55.37 -29.44
C GLN A 103 -22.54 55.97 -30.86
N ALA A 104 -21.95 55.23 -31.80
CA ALA A 104 -21.81 55.67 -33.18
C ALA A 104 -23.10 55.56 -33.99
N ALA A 105 -23.95 54.56 -33.79
CA ALA A 105 -25.16 54.32 -34.55
C ALA A 105 -26.24 55.44 -34.40
N PRO A 106 -26.52 56.01 -33.22
CA PRO A 106 -27.47 57.14 -33.11
C PRO A 106 -27.03 58.40 -33.82
N ALA A 107 -25.76 58.70 -33.93
CA ALA A 107 -25.22 59.85 -34.62
C ALA A 107 -25.34 59.72 -36.16
N ALA A 108 -25.30 58.52 -36.70
CA ALA A 108 -25.50 58.25 -38.13
C ALA A 108 -26.97 58.35 -38.56
N GLU A 109 -27.91 57.96 -37.73
CA GLU A 109 -29.35 58.06 -37.97
C GLU A 109 -29.86 59.49 -37.94
N ASN A 110 -29.31 60.38 -37.12
CA ASN A 110 -29.70 61.79 -37.05
C ASN A 110 -29.25 62.66 -38.26
N LYS A 111 -28.38 62.16 -39.12
CA LYS A 111 -27.93 62.84 -40.28
C LYS A 111 -28.70 62.46 -41.57
N GLY A 112 -29.54 61.48 -41.47
CA GLY A 112 -30.41 61.06 -42.58
C GLY A 112 -31.80 61.63 -42.44
#